data_9beab810384acf4ea5b0606f9628df77
#
_entry.id   9beab810384acf4ea5b0606f9628df77
#
_cell.length_a   1.000
_cell.length_b   1.000
_cell.length_c   1.000
_cell.angle_alpha   90.00
_cell.angle_beta   90.00
_cell.angle_gamma   90.00
#
_symmetry.space_group_name_H-M   'P 1'
#
loop_
_entity.id
_entity.type
_entity.pdbx_description
1 polymer ?
#
loop_
_entity_poly.entity_id
_entity_poly.type
_entity_poly.pdbx_seq_one_letter_code
_entity_poly.pdbx_strand_id
1 'polypeptide(L)'
;DAFQGEFSLLIVDECHRIGDDEESQYQQILTHLTKVNPHLRLLGLTATPFRLGKGWIYQFHYHGMVRGDEKALFRDCIYELPLRYMIKHGYLTPPERLDMPVVQYDFSRLQAQSNGLFSEADLNRELKKQQRITPHIISQIMEFAATRKGVMIFAATVEHAKEIVGLLPAEDAALITGDTPGAERDVLIENFKAQRFRYLVNVAVLTTGFDAPHVDLIAILRPTESVSLYQQIVGRGLRLAPGKTDCLILDYAGNPHDLYAPEVGTPKGKSDNVPVQVFCPACGFANTFWGKTTADGTLIEHFGRRCQGWFEDDDGHREQCDFRFRFKN
;
A
#
# COMPACT_ATOMS: atom_id res chain seq x y z
N ASP A 1 32.19 -9.65 -1.25
CA ASP A 1 32.67 -11.00 -0.88
C ASP A 1 31.80 -11.76 0.16
N ALA A 2 30.67 -11.20 0.58
CA ALA A 2 29.80 -11.85 1.57
C ALA A 2 29.06 -13.09 1.04
N PHE A 3 29.02 -13.32 -0.28
CA PHE A 3 28.24 -14.38 -0.92
C PHE A 3 29.12 -15.39 -1.68
N GLN A 4 30.28 -15.75 -1.14
CA GLN A 4 31.19 -16.72 -1.78
C GLN A 4 30.82 -18.19 -1.50
N GLY A 5 29.76 -18.45 -0.71
CA GLY A 5 29.33 -19.80 -0.40
C GLY A 5 28.33 -20.36 -1.41
N GLU A 6 28.25 -21.70 -1.50
CA GLU A 6 27.24 -22.42 -2.27
C GLU A 6 25.96 -22.49 -1.42
N PHE A 7 25.00 -21.59 -1.71
CA PHE A 7 23.72 -21.55 -1.02
C PHE A 7 22.67 -22.35 -1.80
N SER A 8 21.83 -23.09 -1.10
CA SER A 8 20.71 -23.86 -1.68
C SER A 8 19.36 -23.13 -1.58
N LEU A 9 19.28 -22.13 -0.68
CA LEU A 9 18.08 -21.33 -0.46
C LEU A 9 18.46 -19.85 -0.23
N LEU A 10 17.78 -18.95 -0.94
CA LEU A 10 17.80 -17.52 -0.71
C LEU A 10 16.42 -17.08 -0.22
N ILE A 11 16.36 -16.45 0.95
CA ILE A 11 15.14 -15.87 1.50
C ILE A 11 15.24 -14.35 1.36
N VAL A 12 14.24 -13.73 0.74
CA VAL A 12 14.18 -12.27 0.55
C VAL A 12 12.92 -11.72 1.22
N ASP A 13 13.12 -10.91 2.26
CA ASP A 13 12.05 -10.13 2.86
C ASP A 13 11.75 -8.90 2.01
N GLU A 14 10.49 -8.42 2.06
CA GLU A 14 9.97 -7.35 1.21
C GLU A 14 10.27 -7.59 -0.29
N CYS A 15 10.10 -8.84 -0.74
CA CYS A 15 10.49 -9.29 -2.07
C CYS A 15 9.77 -8.56 -3.22
N HIS A 16 8.68 -7.83 -2.95
CA HIS A 16 8.05 -6.93 -3.91
C HIS A 16 8.99 -5.82 -4.40
N ARG A 17 10.08 -5.55 -3.68
CA ARG A 17 11.11 -4.56 -4.05
C ARG A 17 12.09 -5.05 -5.10
N ILE A 18 12.15 -6.36 -5.37
CA ILE A 18 13.01 -6.92 -6.42
C ILE A 18 12.48 -6.45 -7.78
N GLY A 19 13.11 -5.43 -8.36
CA GLY A 19 12.74 -4.88 -9.66
C GLY A 19 13.22 -5.72 -10.84
N ASP A 20 12.82 -5.32 -12.06
CA ASP A 20 13.28 -5.93 -13.31
C ASP A 20 14.60 -5.28 -13.79
N ASP A 21 15.10 -4.30 -13.06
CA ASP A 21 16.35 -3.62 -13.35
C ASP A 21 17.54 -4.54 -13.02
N GLU A 22 18.23 -4.97 -14.06
CA GLU A 22 19.39 -5.86 -13.98
C GLU A 22 20.55 -5.23 -13.20
N GLU A 23 20.64 -3.92 -13.15
CA GLU A 23 21.68 -3.20 -12.41
C GLU A 23 21.34 -3.07 -10.91
N SER A 24 20.12 -3.42 -10.50
CA SER A 24 19.75 -3.39 -9.08
C SER A 24 20.57 -4.39 -8.27
N GLN A 25 20.90 -4.01 -7.02
CA GLN A 25 21.65 -4.88 -6.11
C GLN A 25 20.98 -6.25 -5.92
N TYR A 26 19.64 -6.29 -5.88
CA TYR A 26 18.91 -7.56 -5.77
C TYR A 26 19.14 -8.46 -6.97
N GLN A 27 19.04 -7.93 -8.20
CA GLN A 27 19.26 -8.72 -9.41
C GLN A 27 20.73 -9.17 -9.56
N GLN A 28 21.69 -8.33 -9.19
CA GLN A 28 23.11 -8.70 -9.18
C GLN A 28 23.40 -9.86 -8.21
N ILE A 29 22.85 -9.78 -6.97
CA ILE A 29 23.00 -10.84 -5.97
C ILE A 29 22.35 -12.13 -6.48
N LEU A 30 21.10 -12.06 -6.97
CA LEU A 30 20.36 -13.21 -7.47
C LEU A 30 21.08 -13.89 -8.65
N THR A 31 21.54 -13.10 -9.63
CA THR A 31 22.30 -13.58 -10.78
C THR A 31 23.61 -14.24 -10.35
N HIS A 32 24.34 -13.63 -9.43
CA HIS A 32 25.60 -14.21 -8.92
C HIS A 32 25.35 -15.55 -8.23
N LEU A 33 24.39 -15.62 -7.30
CA LEU A 33 24.12 -16.84 -6.54
C LEU A 33 23.57 -17.97 -7.43
N THR A 34 22.72 -17.64 -8.41
CA THR A 34 22.20 -18.62 -9.39
C THR A 34 23.30 -19.14 -10.30
N LYS A 35 24.31 -18.30 -10.65
CA LYS A 35 25.48 -18.74 -11.42
C LYS A 35 26.35 -19.73 -10.63
N VAL A 36 26.49 -19.52 -9.32
CA VAL A 36 27.25 -20.42 -8.43
C VAL A 36 26.51 -21.73 -8.20
N ASN A 37 25.18 -21.64 -7.95
CA ASN A 37 24.32 -22.82 -7.78
C ASN A 37 23.05 -22.70 -8.64
N PRO A 38 22.99 -23.36 -9.81
CA PRO A 38 21.79 -23.35 -10.66
C PRO A 38 20.53 -23.96 -10.04
N HIS A 39 20.66 -24.69 -8.92
CA HIS A 39 19.55 -25.30 -8.17
C HIS A 39 19.12 -24.43 -6.97
N LEU A 40 19.60 -23.18 -6.87
CA LEU A 40 19.21 -22.23 -5.84
C LEU A 40 17.69 -22.05 -5.84
N ARG A 41 17.09 -22.20 -4.66
CA ARG A 41 15.67 -21.90 -4.45
C ARG A 41 15.51 -20.49 -3.90
N LEU A 42 14.54 -19.76 -4.44
CA LEU A 42 14.19 -18.42 -4.01
C LEU A 42 12.87 -18.44 -3.24
N LEU A 43 12.88 -17.97 -1.99
CA LEU A 43 11.69 -17.76 -1.17
C LEU A 43 11.51 -16.25 -0.93
N GLY A 44 10.38 -15.69 -1.35
CA GLY A 44 10.02 -14.31 -1.11
C GLY A 44 8.99 -14.17 0.00
N LEU A 45 9.20 -13.21 0.89
CA LEU A 45 8.25 -12.79 1.93
C LEU A 45 7.82 -11.37 1.64
N THR A 46 6.52 -11.09 1.72
CA THR A 46 5.98 -9.71 1.55
C THR A 46 4.53 -9.62 2.02
N ALA A 47 4.17 -8.49 2.59
CA ALA A 47 2.78 -8.14 2.88
C ALA A 47 2.02 -7.63 1.64
N THR A 48 2.73 -7.20 0.59
CA THR A 48 2.16 -6.58 -0.61
C THR A 48 2.74 -7.24 -1.87
N PRO A 49 2.21 -8.40 -2.30
CA PRO A 49 2.79 -9.21 -3.38
C PRO A 49 2.47 -8.66 -4.78
N PHE A 50 2.50 -7.33 -4.93
CA PHE A 50 2.22 -6.63 -6.19
C PHE A 50 2.98 -5.30 -6.26
N ARG A 51 3.17 -4.77 -7.48
CA ARG A 51 3.88 -3.51 -7.74
C ARG A 51 3.05 -2.57 -8.60
N LEU A 52 3.22 -1.27 -8.36
CA LEU A 52 2.60 -0.22 -9.14
C LEU A 52 2.93 -0.38 -10.64
N GLY A 53 1.88 -0.43 -11.47
CA GLY A 53 2.01 -0.55 -12.93
C GLY A 53 2.54 -1.89 -13.46
N LYS A 54 2.91 -2.83 -12.57
CA LYS A 54 3.45 -4.16 -12.93
C LYS A 54 2.51 -5.31 -12.58
N GLY A 55 1.60 -5.11 -11.64
CA GLY A 55 0.70 -6.17 -11.17
C GLY A 55 1.33 -7.10 -10.15
N TRP A 56 0.87 -8.33 -10.10
CA TRP A 56 1.32 -9.35 -9.16
C TRP A 56 2.75 -9.80 -9.44
N ILE A 57 3.55 -10.03 -8.36
CA ILE A 57 4.94 -10.48 -8.45
C ILE A 57 5.06 -12.02 -8.60
N TYR A 58 3.93 -12.74 -8.57
CA TYR A 58 3.87 -14.19 -8.78
C TYR A 58 2.78 -14.57 -9.80
N GLN A 59 2.96 -15.72 -10.46
CA GLN A 59 2.04 -16.20 -11.49
C GLN A 59 0.88 -17.00 -10.89
N PHE A 60 1.18 -18.06 -10.13
CA PHE A 60 0.18 -18.98 -9.62
C PHE A 60 -0.02 -18.85 -8.12
N HIS A 61 -1.26 -18.74 -7.68
CA HIS A 61 -1.61 -18.81 -6.27
C HIS A 61 -1.88 -20.26 -5.86
N TYR A 62 -1.57 -20.65 -4.61
CA TYR A 62 -1.74 -22.02 -4.13
C TYR A 62 -3.17 -22.55 -4.21
N HIS A 63 -4.17 -21.70 -4.30
CA HIS A 63 -5.55 -22.07 -4.62
C HIS A 63 -5.82 -22.26 -6.12
N GLY A 64 -4.79 -22.33 -6.97
CA GLY A 64 -4.89 -22.56 -8.41
C GLY A 64 -5.29 -21.34 -9.24
N MET A 65 -5.23 -20.12 -8.65
CA MET A 65 -5.48 -18.87 -9.38
C MET A 65 -4.28 -18.42 -10.15
N VAL A 66 -4.48 -17.97 -11.39
CA VAL A 66 -3.45 -17.22 -12.13
C VAL A 66 -3.64 -15.75 -11.83
N ARG A 67 -2.66 -15.11 -11.20
CA ARG A 67 -2.69 -13.68 -10.83
C ARG A 67 -1.71 -12.83 -11.66
N GLY A 68 -0.50 -13.27 -11.85
CA GLY A 68 0.53 -12.61 -12.66
C GLY A 68 0.70 -13.26 -14.03
N ASP A 69 1.58 -12.69 -14.84
CA ASP A 69 1.99 -13.22 -16.12
C ASP A 69 3.23 -14.15 -16.01
N GLU A 70 3.67 -14.70 -17.13
CA GLU A 70 4.82 -15.60 -17.21
C GLU A 70 6.16 -14.91 -16.88
N LYS A 71 6.18 -13.58 -16.86
CA LYS A 71 7.36 -12.76 -16.51
C LYS A 71 7.42 -12.42 -15.03
N ALA A 72 6.44 -12.85 -14.24
CA ALA A 72 6.45 -12.64 -12.80
C ALA A 72 7.71 -13.28 -12.18
N LEU A 73 8.36 -12.57 -11.24
CA LEU A 73 9.59 -13.02 -10.59
C LEU A 73 9.43 -14.38 -9.91
N PHE A 74 8.28 -14.60 -9.27
CA PHE A 74 7.95 -15.86 -8.63
C PHE A 74 6.92 -16.63 -9.45
N ARG A 75 7.15 -17.93 -9.58
CA ARG A 75 6.17 -18.79 -10.23
C ARG A 75 4.95 -19.00 -9.33
N ASP A 76 5.18 -19.35 -8.09
CA ASP A 76 4.13 -19.80 -7.18
C ASP A 76 4.07 -18.95 -5.92
N CYS A 77 2.85 -18.58 -5.51
CA CYS A 77 2.55 -18.17 -4.15
C CYS A 77 2.17 -19.41 -3.35
N ILE A 78 3.00 -19.80 -2.41
CA ILE A 78 2.83 -21.04 -1.63
C ILE A 78 1.94 -20.84 -0.40
N TYR A 79 1.80 -19.60 0.07
CA TYR A 79 0.98 -19.26 1.23
C TYR A 79 0.58 -17.78 1.20
N GLU A 80 -0.68 -17.48 1.52
CA GLU A 80 -1.19 -16.13 1.72
C GLU A 80 -2.02 -16.10 3.01
N LEU A 81 -1.76 -15.09 3.86
CA LEU A 81 -2.52 -14.83 5.07
C LEU A 81 -3.31 -13.52 4.89
N PRO A 82 -4.62 -13.60 4.62
CA PRO A 82 -5.44 -12.41 4.38
C PRO A 82 -5.49 -11.49 5.60
N LEU A 83 -5.48 -10.16 5.37
CA LEU A 83 -5.54 -9.15 6.42
C LEU A 83 -6.77 -9.34 7.32
N ARG A 84 -7.94 -9.66 6.74
CA ARG A 84 -9.17 -9.94 7.49
C ARG A 84 -9.03 -11.12 8.44
N TYR A 85 -8.37 -12.19 7.99
CA TYR A 85 -8.09 -13.34 8.83
C TYR A 85 -7.22 -12.94 10.03
N MET A 86 -6.18 -12.15 9.81
CA MET A 86 -5.28 -11.67 10.85
C MET A 86 -6.01 -10.83 11.90
N ILE A 87 -6.90 -9.94 11.47
CA ILE A 87 -7.71 -9.11 12.36
C ILE A 87 -8.73 -9.97 13.13
N LYS A 88 -9.48 -10.83 12.43
CA LYS A 88 -10.51 -11.70 13.03
C LYS A 88 -9.93 -12.62 14.12
N HIS A 89 -8.68 -13.08 13.94
CA HIS A 89 -8.02 -13.97 14.91
C HIS A 89 -7.14 -13.22 15.92
N GLY A 90 -7.22 -11.89 15.99
CA GLY A 90 -6.50 -11.09 16.97
C GLY A 90 -4.99 -11.03 16.76
N TYR A 91 -4.48 -11.30 15.56
CA TYR A 91 -3.07 -11.11 15.20
C TYR A 91 -2.75 -9.68 14.82
N LEU A 92 -3.77 -8.88 14.50
CA LEU A 92 -3.67 -7.46 14.21
C LEU A 92 -4.81 -6.71 14.89
N THR A 93 -4.56 -5.45 15.22
CA THR A 93 -5.57 -4.51 15.73
C THR A 93 -6.52 -4.12 14.58
N PRO A 94 -7.84 -4.07 14.79
CA PRO A 94 -8.77 -3.63 13.76
C PRO A 94 -8.56 -2.14 13.41
N PRO A 95 -8.58 -1.77 12.12
CA PRO A 95 -8.65 -0.38 11.71
C PRO A 95 -10.06 0.16 11.92
N GLU A 96 -10.17 1.34 12.51
CA GLU A 96 -11.39 2.15 12.51
C GLU A 96 -11.21 3.24 11.45
N ARG A 97 -12.08 3.27 10.46
CA ARG A 97 -12.06 4.29 9.41
C ARG A 97 -13.22 5.24 9.63
N LEU A 98 -12.93 6.53 9.77
CA LEU A 98 -13.98 7.54 9.75
C LEU A 98 -14.42 7.77 8.30
N ASP A 99 -15.69 7.55 8.05
CA ASP A 99 -16.33 7.93 6.79
C ASP A 99 -16.40 9.44 6.72
N MET A 100 -15.59 10.02 5.85
CA MET A 100 -15.53 11.43 5.48
C MET A 100 -15.01 12.40 6.57
N PRO A 101 -13.76 12.79 6.53
CA PRO A 101 -13.34 14.03 7.18
C PRO A 101 -14.14 15.20 6.58
N VAL A 102 -14.61 16.10 7.43
CA VAL A 102 -15.39 17.29 7.03
C VAL A 102 -14.58 18.17 6.06
N VAL A 103 -13.25 18.04 6.09
CA VAL A 103 -12.29 18.79 5.28
C VAL A 103 -11.24 17.82 4.75
N GLN A 104 -10.95 17.87 3.46
CA GLN A 104 -9.88 17.09 2.82
C GLN A 104 -9.20 17.89 1.72
N TYR A 105 -7.97 17.49 1.35
CA TYR A 105 -7.29 18.05 0.18
C TYR A 105 -7.94 17.58 -1.11
N ASP A 106 -7.99 18.45 -2.10
CA ASP A 106 -8.36 18.10 -3.46
C ASP A 106 -7.10 17.87 -4.30
N PHE A 107 -6.79 16.62 -4.55
CA PHE A 107 -5.70 16.18 -5.43
C PHE A 107 -6.19 15.70 -6.81
N SER A 108 -7.45 15.93 -7.17
CA SER A 108 -8.05 15.46 -8.42
C SER A 108 -7.33 15.96 -9.70
N ARG A 109 -6.59 17.06 -9.60
CA ARG A 109 -5.84 17.66 -10.71
C ARG A 109 -4.40 17.14 -10.85
N LEU A 110 -3.94 16.31 -9.91
CA LEU A 110 -2.61 15.71 -10.02
C LEU A 110 -2.58 14.67 -11.13
N GLN A 111 -1.51 14.70 -11.89
CA GLN A 111 -1.23 13.68 -12.91
C GLN A 111 0.03 12.91 -12.52
N ALA A 112 -0.09 11.59 -12.51
CA ALA A 112 1.06 10.74 -12.29
C ALA A 112 2.03 10.82 -13.48
N GLN A 113 3.32 10.84 -13.19
CA GLN A 113 4.40 10.75 -14.19
C GLN A 113 4.39 9.36 -14.85
N SER A 114 5.24 9.19 -15.87
CA SER A 114 5.39 7.90 -16.58
C SER A 114 5.76 6.71 -15.68
N ASN A 115 6.42 6.96 -14.55
CA ASN A 115 6.77 5.99 -13.53
C ASN A 115 5.62 5.72 -12.53
N GLY A 116 4.47 6.39 -12.69
CA GLY A 116 3.30 6.27 -11.81
C GLY A 116 3.36 7.11 -10.53
N LEU A 117 4.43 7.88 -10.30
CA LEU A 117 4.60 8.71 -9.12
C LEU A 117 4.14 10.16 -9.37
N PHE A 118 3.78 10.87 -8.31
CA PHE A 118 3.49 12.29 -8.38
C PHE A 118 4.77 13.13 -8.25
N SER A 119 4.85 14.21 -9.01
CA SER A 119 5.94 15.18 -8.89
C SER A 119 5.82 15.96 -7.58
N GLU A 120 6.93 16.12 -6.85
CA GLU A 120 6.96 16.93 -5.62
C GLU A 120 6.60 18.40 -5.90
N ALA A 121 7.02 18.94 -7.05
CA ALA A 121 6.69 20.29 -7.47
C ALA A 121 5.18 20.47 -7.71
N ASP A 122 4.52 19.46 -8.30
CA ASP A 122 3.07 19.50 -8.53
C ASP A 122 2.31 19.36 -7.21
N LEU A 123 2.76 18.49 -6.31
CA LEU A 123 2.20 18.35 -4.97
C LEU A 123 2.28 19.67 -4.19
N ASN A 124 3.45 20.30 -4.15
CA ASN A 124 3.64 21.59 -3.49
C ASN A 124 2.77 22.68 -4.11
N ARG A 125 2.62 22.71 -5.43
CA ARG A 125 1.75 23.67 -6.13
C ARG A 125 0.28 23.49 -5.75
N GLU A 126 -0.22 22.26 -5.69
CA GLU A 126 -1.61 21.99 -5.30
C GLU A 126 -1.84 22.28 -3.80
N LEU A 127 -0.91 21.93 -2.93
CA LEU A 127 -0.99 22.22 -1.51
C LEU A 127 -0.98 23.73 -1.23
N LYS A 128 -0.14 24.52 -1.94
CA LYS A 128 -0.12 26.00 -1.82
C LYS A 128 -1.47 26.65 -2.13
N LYS A 129 -2.24 26.09 -3.05
CA LYS A 129 -3.62 26.58 -3.33
C LYS A 129 -4.58 26.30 -2.17
N GLN A 130 -4.24 25.36 -1.30
CA GLN A 130 -5.08 24.83 -0.24
C GLN A 130 -4.51 25.07 1.17
N GLN A 131 -3.57 26.01 1.33
CA GLN A 131 -2.90 26.29 2.62
C GLN A 131 -3.86 26.58 3.78
N ARG A 132 -5.06 27.12 3.50
CA ARG A 132 -6.06 27.39 4.52
C ARG A 132 -6.70 26.14 5.11
N ILE A 133 -6.54 24.99 4.44
CA ILE A 133 -7.13 23.72 4.84
C ILE A 133 -6.24 23.01 5.88
N THR A 134 -4.92 23.10 5.75
CA THR A 134 -3.95 22.42 6.63
C THR A 134 -4.19 22.69 8.11
N PRO A 135 -4.37 23.95 8.60
CA PRO A 135 -4.63 24.21 10.00
C PRO A 135 -5.93 23.56 10.53
N HIS A 136 -6.97 23.50 9.71
CA HIS A 136 -8.22 22.83 10.09
C HIS A 136 -8.05 21.32 10.21
N ILE A 137 -7.33 20.70 9.27
CA ILE A 137 -6.98 19.28 9.32
C ILE A 137 -6.18 18.98 10.59
N ILE A 138 -5.15 19.76 10.88
CA ILE A 138 -4.32 19.53 12.06
C ILE A 138 -5.11 19.72 13.36
N SER A 139 -5.99 20.71 13.45
CA SER A 139 -6.90 20.88 14.59
C SER A 139 -7.79 19.65 14.79
N GLN A 140 -8.34 19.10 13.71
CA GLN A 140 -9.17 17.89 13.76
C GLN A 140 -8.35 16.66 14.16
N ILE A 141 -7.12 16.50 13.65
CA ILE A 141 -6.22 15.42 14.07
C ILE A 141 -5.94 15.53 15.56
N MET A 142 -5.65 16.71 16.10
CA MET A 142 -5.40 16.92 17.54
C MET A 142 -6.62 16.57 18.39
N GLU A 143 -7.83 16.89 17.92
CA GLU A 143 -9.07 16.53 18.60
C GLU A 143 -9.22 15.00 18.69
N PHE A 144 -9.06 14.27 17.60
CA PHE A 144 -9.09 12.81 17.59
C PHE A 144 -7.93 12.19 18.38
N ALA A 145 -6.78 12.84 18.39
CA ALA A 145 -5.59 12.39 19.10
C ALA A 145 -5.67 12.57 20.62
N ALA A 146 -6.67 13.27 21.16
CA ALA A 146 -6.77 13.56 22.59
C ALA A 146 -6.75 12.29 23.46
N THR A 147 -7.30 11.19 22.97
CA THR A 147 -7.35 9.89 23.66
C THR A 147 -6.37 8.85 23.09
N ARG A 148 -5.53 9.22 22.12
CA ARG A 148 -4.60 8.32 21.42
C ARG A 148 -3.19 8.42 22.00
N LYS A 149 -2.44 7.29 21.93
CA LYS A 149 -1.09 7.17 22.50
C LYS A 149 0.00 7.54 21.50
N GLY A 150 -0.17 7.17 20.24
CA GLY A 150 0.80 7.40 19.18
C GLY A 150 0.15 7.75 17.86
N VAL A 151 0.53 8.88 17.29
CA VAL A 151 -0.03 9.43 16.05
C VAL A 151 1.06 9.51 15.01
N MET A 152 0.86 8.83 13.88
CA MET A 152 1.72 8.99 12.71
C MET A 152 1.00 9.81 11.64
N ILE A 153 1.67 10.87 11.17
CA ILE A 153 1.16 11.76 10.12
C ILE A 153 2.04 11.62 8.88
N PHE A 154 1.43 11.19 7.78
CA PHE A 154 2.11 11.01 6.50
C PHE A 154 1.88 12.23 5.61
N ALA A 155 2.86 13.09 5.52
CA ALA A 155 2.83 14.30 4.71
C ALA A 155 3.18 14.03 3.24
N ALA A 156 2.72 14.89 2.34
CA ALA A 156 2.95 14.74 0.91
C ALA A 156 4.39 15.13 0.49
N THR A 157 4.93 16.20 1.08
CA THR A 157 6.26 16.75 0.78
C THR A 157 6.95 17.20 2.05
N VAL A 158 8.26 17.48 1.96
CA VAL A 158 9.03 18.02 3.10
C VAL A 158 8.55 19.41 3.51
N GLU A 159 8.18 20.27 2.56
CA GLU A 159 7.61 21.60 2.84
C GLU A 159 6.28 21.48 3.61
N HIS A 160 5.40 20.60 3.15
CA HIS A 160 4.13 20.29 3.83
C HIS A 160 4.35 19.72 5.23
N ALA A 161 5.31 18.82 5.41
CA ALA A 161 5.61 18.26 6.72
C ALA A 161 6.11 19.30 7.73
N LYS A 162 6.92 20.27 7.29
CA LYS A 162 7.36 21.39 8.11
C LYS A 162 6.19 22.31 8.53
N GLU A 163 5.25 22.57 7.61
CA GLU A 163 4.02 23.30 7.92
C GLU A 163 3.21 22.56 9.00
N ILE A 164 3.01 21.24 8.84
CA ILE A 164 2.26 20.41 9.79
C ILE A 164 2.90 20.46 11.18
N VAL A 165 4.21 20.26 11.28
CA VAL A 165 4.93 20.29 12.57
C VAL A 165 4.83 21.65 13.23
N GLY A 166 4.87 22.74 12.45
CA GLY A 166 4.70 24.10 12.97
C GLY A 166 3.32 24.40 13.55
N LEU A 167 2.31 23.56 13.26
CA LEU A 167 0.95 23.65 13.77
C LEU A 167 0.68 22.72 14.97
N LEU A 168 1.59 21.80 15.27
CA LEU A 168 1.51 20.88 16.39
C LEU A 168 2.23 21.43 17.62
N PRO A 169 1.92 20.95 18.86
CA PRO A 169 2.69 21.29 20.05
C PRO A 169 4.16 20.89 19.89
N ALA A 170 5.08 21.85 20.03
CA ALA A 170 6.50 21.66 19.71
C ALA A 170 7.17 20.57 20.58
N GLU A 171 6.74 20.42 21.84
CA GLU A 171 7.24 19.44 22.78
C GLU A 171 6.66 18.03 22.55
N ASP A 172 5.57 17.91 21.76
CA ASP A 172 4.85 16.64 21.56
C ASP A 172 4.89 16.17 20.08
N ALA A 173 5.71 16.81 19.25
CA ALA A 173 5.82 16.51 17.83
C ALA A 173 7.26 16.43 17.34
N ALA A 174 7.52 15.51 16.41
CA ALA A 174 8.81 15.41 15.71
C ALA A 174 8.62 15.13 14.22
N LEU A 175 9.62 15.55 13.42
CA LEU A 175 9.67 15.35 11.98
C LEU A 175 10.82 14.41 11.59
N ILE A 176 10.49 13.41 10.76
CA ILE A 176 11.49 12.56 10.09
C ILE A 176 11.29 12.65 8.59
N THR A 177 12.36 12.98 7.86
CA THR A 177 12.41 13.02 6.40
C THR A 177 13.56 12.18 5.86
N GLY A 178 13.70 12.11 4.53
CA GLY A 178 14.84 11.48 3.88
C GLY A 178 16.19 12.12 4.26
N ASP A 179 16.18 13.43 4.53
CA ASP A 179 17.37 14.22 4.86
C ASP A 179 17.73 14.14 6.36
N THR A 180 16.89 13.56 7.22
CA THR A 180 17.19 13.41 8.65
C THR A 180 18.40 12.50 8.83
N PRO A 181 19.49 12.97 9.48
CA PRO A 181 20.68 12.16 9.70
C PRO A 181 20.37 10.86 10.45
N GLY A 182 21.06 9.76 10.11
CA GLY A 182 20.76 8.43 10.65
C GLY A 182 20.74 8.38 12.18
N ALA A 183 21.77 8.94 12.83
CA ALA A 183 21.86 8.98 14.29
C ALA A 183 20.71 9.79 14.94
N GLU A 184 20.32 10.91 14.34
CA GLU A 184 19.19 11.72 14.82
C GLU A 184 17.88 10.97 14.61
N ARG A 185 17.71 10.33 13.45
CA ARG A 185 16.53 9.49 13.14
C ARG A 185 16.35 8.37 14.15
N ASP A 186 17.44 7.68 14.50
CA ASP A 186 17.41 6.58 15.47
C ASP A 186 16.96 7.08 16.86
N VAL A 187 17.46 8.24 17.30
CA VAL A 187 17.08 8.87 18.56
C VAL A 187 15.59 9.27 18.54
N LEU A 188 15.11 9.87 17.46
CA LEU A 188 13.70 10.25 17.32
C LEU A 188 12.79 9.01 17.33
N ILE A 189 13.18 7.94 16.64
CA ILE A 189 12.44 6.68 16.64
C ILE A 189 12.36 6.07 18.04
N GLU A 190 13.46 6.00 18.77
CA GLU A 190 13.47 5.44 20.12
C GLU A 190 12.67 6.31 21.11
N ASN A 191 12.73 7.64 20.98
CA ASN A 191 11.91 8.54 21.77
C ASN A 191 10.41 8.36 21.49
N PHE A 192 10.04 8.18 20.22
CA PHE A 192 8.65 7.92 19.83
C PHE A 192 8.16 6.57 20.36
N LYS A 193 8.95 5.51 20.25
CA LYS A 193 8.65 4.19 20.82
C LYS A 193 8.50 4.25 22.33
N ALA A 194 9.31 5.06 23.01
CA ALA A 194 9.23 5.32 24.45
C ALA A 194 8.07 6.27 24.84
N GLN A 195 7.23 6.70 23.86
CA GLN A 195 6.11 7.60 24.03
C GLN A 195 6.49 8.94 24.72
N ARG A 196 7.69 9.47 24.39
CA ARG A 196 8.15 10.77 24.89
C ARG A 196 7.51 11.95 24.18
N PHE A 197 6.97 11.71 22.99
CA PHE A 197 6.13 12.63 22.23
C PHE A 197 5.09 11.81 21.46
N ARG A 198 3.96 12.43 21.11
CA ARG A 198 2.78 11.78 20.51
C ARG A 198 2.78 11.79 18.99
N TYR A 199 3.15 12.90 18.37
CA TYR A 199 3.00 13.13 16.93
C TYR A 199 4.31 12.89 16.20
N LEU A 200 4.35 11.88 15.33
CA LEU A 200 5.46 11.64 14.43
C LEU A 200 5.04 11.99 13.00
N VAL A 201 5.54 13.10 12.50
CA VAL A 201 5.33 13.52 11.09
C VAL A 201 6.45 12.96 10.23
N ASN A 202 6.10 12.38 9.10
CA ASN A 202 7.09 11.82 8.19
C ASN A 202 6.74 12.01 6.71
N VAL A 203 7.77 11.94 5.85
CA VAL A 203 7.65 11.99 4.40
C VAL A 203 8.30 10.74 3.83
N ALA A 204 7.50 9.77 3.43
CA ALA A 204 7.87 8.55 2.69
C ALA A 204 8.98 7.65 3.31
N VAL A 205 9.41 7.89 4.56
CA VAL A 205 10.58 7.20 5.13
C VAL A 205 10.27 6.10 6.14
N LEU A 206 9.10 6.08 6.75
CA LEU A 206 8.73 5.10 7.78
C LEU A 206 7.72 4.06 7.28
N THR A 207 7.67 3.84 5.98
CA THR A 207 6.76 2.86 5.36
C THR A 207 7.30 1.42 5.43
N THR A 208 8.60 1.22 5.66
CA THR A 208 9.23 -0.10 5.81
C THR A 208 10.15 -0.14 7.03
N GLY A 209 10.28 -1.30 7.68
CA GLY A 209 11.24 -1.53 8.77
C GLY A 209 10.96 -0.81 10.10
N PHE A 210 9.99 0.11 10.15
CA PHE A 210 9.65 0.85 11.36
C PHE A 210 8.66 0.07 12.23
N ASP A 211 8.94 -0.06 13.52
CA ASP A 211 8.11 -0.78 14.48
C ASP A 211 7.80 0.09 15.70
N ALA A 212 6.54 0.52 15.81
CA ALA A 212 5.98 1.26 16.95
C ALA A 212 4.53 0.79 17.22
N PRO A 213 4.35 -0.32 17.95
CA PRO A 213 3.05 -0.96 18.14
C PRO A 213 2.02 -0.09 18.84
N HIS A 214 2.45 0.91 19.64
CA HIS A 214 1.57 1.83 20.36
C HIS A 214 0.84 2.83 19.45
N VAL A 215 1.23 2.92 18.16
CA VAL A 215 0.55 3.79 17.19
C VAL A 215 -0.88 3.35 17.00
N ASP A 216 -1.82 4.19 17.38
CA ASP A 216 -3.26 3.96 17.37
C ASP A 216 -4.07 5.03 16.60
N LEU A 217 -3.35 5.96 15.92
CA LEU A 217 -3.90 6.87 14.93
C LEU A 217 -2.93 7.05 13.76
N ILE A 218 -3.43 6.86 12.54
CA ILE A 218 -2.72 7.13 11.29
C ILE A 218 -3.46 8.24 10.54
N ALA A 219 -2.79 9.36 10.27
CA ALA A 219 -3.31 10.43 9.45
C ALA A 219 -2.57 10.49 8.11
N ILE A 220 -3.31 10.35 7.00
CA ILE A 220 -2.77 10.31 5.64
C ILE A 220 -3.10 11.62 4.94
N LEU A 221 -2.10 12.51 4.83
CA LEU A 221 -2.21 13.83 4.21
C LEU A 221 -1.50 13.88 2.85
N ARG A 222 -1.27 12.70 2.26
CA ARG A 222 -0.65 12.57 0.95
C ARG A 222 -1.50 11.70 0.03
N PRO A 223 -1.59 12.03 -1.26
CA PRO A 223 -2.09 11.08 -2.23
C PRO A 223 -1.12 9.90 -2.32
N THR A 224 -1.65 8.68 -2.35
CA THR A 224 -0.86 7.46 -2.51
C THR A 224 -1.03 6.92 -3.91
N GLU A 225 0.07 6.66 -4.58
CA GLU A 225 0.09 6.21 -5.96
C GLU A 225 -0.30 4.73 -6.10
N SER A 226 -0.16 3.96 -5.01
CA SER A 226 -0.43 2.53 -5.03
C SER A 226 -1.12 2.05 -3.76
N VAL A 227 -1.96 1.03 -3.94
CA VAL A 227 -2.57 0.30 -2.84
C VAL A 227 -1.51 -0.33 -1.91
N SER A 228 -0.35 -0.76 -2.45
CA SER A 228 0.77 -1.28 -1.66
C SER A 228 1.29 -0.25 -0.65
N LEU A 229 1.53 1.00 -1.10
CA LEU A 229 1.96 2.07 -0.22
C LEU A 229 0.88 2.39 0.83
N TYR A 230 -0.39 2.43 0.43
CA TYR A 230 -1.51 2.64 1.34
C TYR A 230 -1.58 1.55 2.43
N GLN A 231 -1.48 0.27 2.04
CA GLN A 231 -1.45 -0.84 2.99
C GLN A 231 -0.24 -0.80 3.92
N GLN A 232 0.93 -0.41 3.43
CA GLN A 232 2.14 -0.24 4.27
C GLN A 232 1.97 0.89 5.29
N ILE A 233 1.38 2.02 4.90
CA ILE A 233 1.07 3.13 5.78
C ILE A 233 0.09 2.68 6.88
N VAL A 234 -1.06 2.15 6.51
CA VAL A 234 -2.09 1.70 7.46
C VAL A 234 -1.55 0.58 8.35
N GLY A 235 -0.79 -0.36 7.79
CA GLY A 235 -0.19 -1.47 8.50
C GLY A 235 0.70 -1.06 9.69
N ARG A 236 1.25 0.17 9.70
CA ARG A 236 2.00 0.70 10.86
C ARG A 236 1.13 0.81 12.11
N GLY A 237 -0.16 1.12 11.93
CA GLY A 237 -1.12 1.24 13.02
C GLY A 237 -1.82 -0.07 13.40
N LEU A 238 -1.70 -1.15 12.65
CA LEU A 238 -2.44 -2.38 12.93
C LEU A 238 -1.71 -3.36 13.86
N ARG A 239 -0.52 -3.05 14.32
CA ARG A 239 0.23 -3.91 15.24
C ARG A 239 -0.40 -3.94 16.63
N LEU A 240 -0.33 -5.09 17.26
CA LEU A 240 -0.86 -5.27 18.61
C LEU A 240 0.00 -4.55 19.63
N ALA A 241 -0.65 -3.89 20.59
CA ALA A 241 0.00 -3.33 21.77
C ALA A 241 -0.91 -3.51 23.01
N PRO A 242 -0.34 -3.57 24.22
CA PRO A 242 -1.13 -3.66 25.46
C PRO A 242 -2.12 -2.50 25.59
N GLY A 243 -3.40 -2.84 25.77
CA GLY A 243 -4.48 -1.86 25.93
C GLY A 243 -4.89 -1.10 24.66
N LYS A 244 -4.41 -1.53 23.50
CA LYS A 244 -4.84 -1.00 22.20
C LYS A 244 -5.99 -1.83 21.65
N THR A 245 -7.14 -1.20 21.39
CA THR A 245 -8.36 -1.86 20.91
C THR A 245 -8.56 -1.71 19.41
N ASP A 246 -8.13 -0.57 18.86
CA ASP A 246 -8.29 -0.21 17.46
C ASP A 246 -7.14 0.71 16.98
N CYS A 247 -7.13 0.99 15.69
CA CYS A 247 -6.32 2.06 15.11
C CYS A 247 -7.20 2.95 14.23
N LEU A 248 -7.30 4.23 14.58
CA LEU A 248 -8.05 5.20 13.79
C LEU A 248 -7.28 5.62 12.54
N ILE A 249 -7.92 5.48 11.37
CA ILE A 249 -7.36 5.86 10.07
C ILE A 249 -8.09 7.10 9.56
N LEU A 250 -7.37 8.22 9.44
CA LEU A 250 -7.86 9.49 8.93
C LEU A 250 -7.22 9.74 7.56
N ASP A 251 -7.98 9.60 6.49
CA ASP A 251 -7.50 9.85 5.12
C ASP A 251 -8.00 11.21 4.64
N TYR A 252 -7.11 12.21 4.68
CA TYR A 252 -7.38 13.57 4.22
C TYR A 252 -7.00 13.83 2.76
N ALA A 253 -6.47 12.83 2.08
CA ALA A 253 -6.07 12.93 0.69
C ALA A 253 -7.08 12.27 -0.28
N GLY A 254 -8.13 11.62 0.26
CA GLY A 254 -9.16 10.97 -0.55
C GLY A 254 -8.62 9.79 -1.37
N ASN A 255 -7.72 8.98 -0.79
CA ASN A 255 -7.16 7.82 -1.48
C ASN A 255 -8.25 6.77 -1.77
N PRO A 256 -8.40 6.33 -3.03
CA PRO A 256 -9.48 5.42 -3.43
C PRO A 256 -9.19 3.94 -3.11
N HIS A 257 -8.20 3.66 -2.27
CA HIS A 257 -7.72 2.30 -2.03
C HIS A 257 -8.57 1.57 -0.98
N ASP A 258 -8.94 0.34 -1.29
CA ASP A 258 -9.51 -0.59 -0.31
C ASP A 258 -8.38 -1.36 0.40
N LEU A 259 -8.38 -1.29 1.73
CA LEU A 259 -7.38 -1.95 2.56
C LEU A 259 -7.47 -3.48 2.44
N TYR A 260 -8.68 -4.01 2.30
CA TYR A 260 -8.95 -5.45 2.31
C TYR A 260 -8.98 -6.09 0.92
N ALA A 261 -9.21 -5.29 -0.10
CA ALA A 261 -9.28 -5.73 -1.49
C ALA A 261 -8.43 -4.84 -2.38
N PRO A 262 -7.12 -5.06 -2.37
CA PRO A 262 -6.24 -4.29 -3.22
C PRO A 262 -6.63 -4.51 -4.69
N GLU A 263 -7.03 -3.43 -5.37
CA GLU A 263 -7.14 -3.42 -6.82
C GLU A 263 -5.71 -3.40 -7.39
N VAL A 264 -5.21 -4.58 -7.70
CA VAL A 264 -3.94 -4.72 -8.41
C VAL A 264 -4.22 -4.53 -9.88
N GLY A 265 -3.88 -3.37 -10.41
CA GLY A 265 -4.04 -3.07 -11.83
C GLY A 265 -3.33 -4.12 -12.67
N THR A 266 -4.04 -4.69 -13.64
CA THR A 266 -3.40 -5.49 -14.68
C THR A 266 -2.49 -4.57 -15.50
N PRO A 267 -1.28 -5.02 -15.90
CA PRO A 267 -0.42 -4.25 -16.78
C PRO A 267 -1.20 -3.83 -18.01
N LYS A 268 -1.15 -2.54 -18.39
CA LYS A 268 -1.68 -2.09 -19.67
C LYS A 268 -0.97 -2.86 -20.76
N GLY A 269 -1.65 -3.84 -21.36
CA GLY A 269 -1.17 -4.48 -22.59
C GLY A 269 -0.97 -3.39 -23.66
N LYS A 270 0.09 -3.53 -24.46
CA LYS A 270 0.33 -2.68 -25.66
C LYS A 270 -0.67 -2.99 -26.77
N SER A 271 -1.97 -3.03 -26.48
CA SER A 271 -2.98 -3.42 -27.46
C SER A 271 -4.18 -2.49 -27.40
N ASP A 272 -4.96 -2.46 -28.47
CA ASP A 272 -6.19 -1.69 -28.66
C ASP A 272 -7.34 -2.09 -27.70
N ASN A 273 -7.01 -2.50 -26.48
CA ASN A 273 -7.98 -2.90 -25.48
C ASN A 273 -8.67 -1.69 -24.88
N VAL A 274 -9.97 -1.79 -24.73
CA VAL A 274 -10.84 -0.77 -24.12
C VAL A 274 -11.40 -1.27 -22.79
N PRO A 275 -11.79 -0.39 -21.86
CA PRO A 275 -12.55 -0.80 -20.68
C PRO A 275 -13.92 -1.36 -21.10
N VAL A 276 -14.25 -2.56 -20.63
CA VAL A 276 -15.52 -3.24 -20.93
C VAL A 276 -16.21 -3.63 -19.63
N GLN A 277 -17.53 -3.51 -19.59
CA GLN A 277 -18.32 -3.97 -18.46
C GLN A 277 -18.72 -5.44 -18.61
N VAL A 278 -18.46 -6.22 -17.55
CA VAL A 278 -18.79 -7.65 -17.50
C VAL A 278 -19.51 -7.96 -16.20
N PHE A 279 -20.77 -8.36 -16.30
CA PHE A 279 -21.57 -8.72 -15.13
C PHE A 279 -21.15 -10.08 -14.56
N CYS A 280 -20.97 -10.14 -13.26
CA CYS A 280 -20.69 -11.39 -12.57
C CYS A 280 -21.96 -12.25 -12.50
N PRO A 281 -21.93 -13.50 -12.99
CA PRO A 281 -23.11 -14.37 -12.92
C PRO A 281 -23.43 -14.85 -11.50
N ALA A 282 -22.48 -14.74 -10.55
CA ALA A 282 -22.68 -15.16 -9.17
C ALA A 282 -23.27 -14.04 -8.29
N CYS A 283 -22.80 -12.78 -8.45
CA CYS A 283 -23.23 -11.67 -7.57
C CYS A 283 -23.88 -10.50 -8.32
N GLY A 284 -23.97 -10.54 -9.64
CA GLY A 284 -24.53 -9.47 -10.45
C GLY A 284 -23.67 -8.20 -10.57
N PHE A 285 -22.50 -8.15 -9.92
CA PHE A 285 -21.64 -6.97 -9.92
C PHE A 285 -21.12 -6.65 -11.33
N ALA A 286 -21.21 -5.37 -11.73
CA ALA A 286 -20.70 -4.87 -12.99
C ALA A 286 -19.19 -4.63 -12.89
N ASN A 287 -18.40 -5.62 -13.32
CA ASN A 287 -16.95 -5.51 -13.34
C ASN A 287 -16.49 -4.67 -14.52
N THR A 288 -15.49 -3.82 -14.32
CA THR A 288 -14.80 -3.12 -15.41
C THR A 288 -13.45 -3.79 -15.65
N PHE A 289 -13.32 -4.45 -16.79
CA PHE A 289 -12.10 -5.12 -17.23
C PHE A 289 -11.55 -4.50 -18.50
N TRP A 290 -10.28 -4.72 -18.79
CA TRP A 290 -9.76 -4.48 -20.11
C TRP A 290 -10.23 -5.59 -21.04
N GLY A 291 -10.63 -5.23 -22.26
CA GLY A 291 -11.17 -6.17 -23.23
C GLY A 291 -11.18 -5.61 -24.64
N LYS A 292 -11.78 -6.35 -25.55
CA LYS A 292 -12.00 -5.94 -26.93
C LYS A 292 -13.49 -5.90 -27.24
N THR A 293 -13.89 -4.90 -27.99
CA THR A 293 -15.26 -4.77 -28.52
C THR A 293 -15.23 -4.72 -30.04
N THR A 294 -16.34 -5.07 -30.64
CA THR A 294 -16.60 -4.76 -32.04
C THR A 294 -16.82 -3.25 -32.23
N ALA A 295 -16.88 -2.79 -33.47
CA ALA A 295 -17.10 -1.37 -33.79
C ALA A 295 -18.45 -0.83 -33.28
N ASP A 296 -19.43 -1.69 -33.08
CA ASP A 296 -20.73 -1.37 -32.47
C ASP A 296 -20.78 -1.47 -30.93
N GLY A 297 -19.64 -1.72 -30.28
CA GLY A 297 -19.52 -1.80 -28.83
C GLY A 297 -19.85 -3.17 -28.22
N THR A 298 -20.11 -4.20 -29.02
CA THR A 298 -20.37 -5.55 -28.51
C THR A 298 -19.07 -6.17 -27.97
N LEU A 299 -19.13 -6.75 -26.76
CA LEU A 299 -17.99 -7.41 -26.12
C LEU A 299 -17.53 -8.63 -26.94
N ILE A 300 -16.26 -8.65 -27.36
CA ILE A 300 -15.59 -9.80 -27.98
C ILE A 300 -14.93 -10.65 -26.93
N GLU A 301 -14.06 -10.05 -26.12
CA GLU A 301 -13.32 -10.70 -25.03
C GLU A 301 -12.98 -9.72 -23.93
N HIS A 302 -12.75 -10.23 -22.74
CA HIS A 302 -12.24 -9.46 -21.60
C HIS A 302 -11.11 -10.21 -20.90
N PHE A 303 -10.20 -9.48 -20.24
CA PHE A 303 -9.05 -10.05 -19.55
C PHE A 303 -9.22 -10.11 -18.03
N GLY A 304 -10.37 -9.74 -17.52
CA GLY A 304 -10.72 -9.88 -16.11
C GLY A 304 -10.93 -11.33 -15.75
N ARG A 305 -10.31 -11.78 -14.66
CA ARG A 305 -10.33 -13.19 -14.25
C ARG A 305 -11.12 -13.44 -12.97
N ARG A 306 -11.23 -12.44 -12.10
CA ARG A 306 -11.95 -12.52 -10.82
C ARG A 306 -12.98 -11.39 -10.74
N CYS A 307 -14.11 -11.69 -10.12
CA CYS A 307 -15.12 -10.69 -9.82
C CYS A 307 -14.56 -9.67 -8.81
N GLN A 308 -14.83 -8.40 -9.05
CA GLN A 308 -14.49 -7.27 -8.17
C GLN A 308 -15.63 -6.96 -7.17
N GLY A 309 -16.74 -7.68 -7.25
CA GLY A 309 -17.90 -7.48 -6.41
C GLY A 309 -17.71 -8.01 -4.99
N TRP A 310 -18.57 -7.54 -4.10
CA TRP A 310 -18.55 -7.82 -2.67
C TRP A 310 -19.90 -8.34 -2.22
N PHE A 311 -19.89 -9.23 -1.25
CA PHE A 311 -21.06 -9.60 -0.46
C PHE A 311 -20.91 -9.02 0.94
N GLU A 312 -22.02 -8.69 1.54
CA GLU A 312 -22.10 -8.44 2.97
C GLU A 312 -22.69 -9.72 3.59
N ASP A 313 -21.96 -10.31 4.55
CA ASP A 313 -22.46 -11.46 5.29
C ASP A 313 -23.47 -11.03 6.36
N ASP A 314 -24.14 -12.01 7.00
CA ASP A 314 -25.16 -11.76 8.03
C ASP A 314 -24.63 -10.98 9.25
N ASP A 315 -23.31 -10.92 9.43
CA ASP A 315 -22.62 -10.19 10.49
C ASP A 315 -22.14 -8.78 10.03
N GLY A 316 -22.50 -8.36 8.81
CA GLY A 316 -22.12 -7.08 8.23
C GLY A 316 -20.69 -7.03 7.68
N HIS A 317 -20.00 -8.18 7.57
CA HIS A 317 -18.68 -8.24 6.96
C HIS A 317 -18.80 -8.31 5.44
N ARG A 318 -17.96 -7.52 4.76
CA ARG A 318 -17.86 -7.56 3.30
C ARG A 318 -16.88 -8.65 2.87
N GLU A 319 -17.37 -9.63 2.15
CA GLU A 319 -16.54 -10.64 1.49
C GLU A 319 -16.48 -10.40 -0.01
N GLN A 320 -15.29 -10.54 -0.59
CA GLN A 320 -15.12 -10.40 -2.03
C GLN A 320 -15.72 -11.65 -2.73
N CYS A 321 -16.46 -11.42 -3.81
CA CYS A 321 -16.98 -12.48 -4.64
C CYS A 321 -15.84 -13.33 -5.21
N ASP A 322 -15.92 -14.65 -4.99
CA ASP A 322 -14.90 -15.61 -5.45
C ASP A 322 -15.09 -16.07 -6.88
N PHE A 323 -16.12 -15.54 -7.56
CA PHE A 323 -16.40 -15.95 -8.93
C PHE A 323 -15.23 -15.63 -9.85
N ARG A 324 -14.87 -16.60 -10.71
CA ARG A 324 -13.81 -16.50 -11.70
C ARG A 324 -14.36 -16.68 -13.08
N PHE A 325 -14.02 -15.71 -13.91
CA PHE A 325 -14.31 -15.76 -15.32
C PHE A 325 -13.34 -16.75 -15.98
N ARG A 326 -13.87 -17.77 -16.65
CA ARG A 326 -13.08 -18.72 -17.44
C ARG A 326 -13.14 -18.28 -18.89
N PHE A 327 -11.99 -18.20 -19.52
CA PHE A 327 -11.94 -18.04 -20.97
C PHE A 327 -12.20 -19.41 -21.60
N LYS A 328 -13.10 -19.45 -22.55
CA LYS A 328 -13.12 -20.54 -23.51
C LYS A 328 -12.01 -20.25 -24.50
N ASN A 329 -11.07 -21.19 -24.66
CA ASN A 329 -10.21 -21.25 -25.82
C ASN A 329 -11.05 -21.46 -27.05
#